data_ccf2ee094b0da370e6b7971547eda9ac
#
_entry.id   ccf2ee094b0da370e6b7971547eda9ac
#
_cell.length_a   1.000
_cell.length_b   1.000
_cell.length_c   1.000
_cell.angle_alpha   90.00
_cell.angle_beta   90.00
_cell.angle_gamma   90.00
#
_symmetry.space_group_name_H-M   'P 1'
#
loop_
_entity.id
_entity.type
_entity.pdbx_description
1 polymer ?
#
loop_
_entity_poly.entity_id
_entity_poly.type
_entity_poly.pdbx_seq_one_letter_code
_entity_poly.pdbx_strand_id
1 'polypeptide(L)'
;AGSDTIGGLAALTDTELKGVLPGSVGVLLRDRARGIDPRDLELELEQVSVSAEDTFVKDVSERGVLHAEVRRLAELVSERLKNSGLCGRTVTAKLRYGDFSIRTRSTTLPAAVDEAELIGEVACGLLDRGLRDRPGALRLVGVGVSSLSPYRQLTLEAQQPAGADA
;
A
#
# COMPACT_ATOMS: atom_id res chain seq x y z
N ALA A 1 2.37 -38.38 -11.67
CA ALA A 1 3.05 -38.19 -10.40
C ALA A 1 3.18 -36.70 -10.17
N GLY A 2 2.42 -36.16 -9.20
CA GLY A 2 2.54 -34.76 -8.78
C GLY A 2 3.72 -34.63 -7.83
N SER A 3 4.42 -33.48 -7.88
CA SER A 3 5.46 -33.16 -6.91
C SER A 3 4.86 -32.30 -5.82
N ASP A 4 4.88 -32.76 -4.59
CA ASP A 4 4.32 -32.07 -3.41
C ASP A 4 5.36 -31.21 -2.68
N THR A 5 6.57 -31.10 -3.25
CA THR A 5 7.67 -30.35 -2.64
C THR A 5 8.41 -29.46 -3.64
N ILE A 6 9.02 -28.39 -3.15
CA ILE A 6 9.87 -27.49 -3.96
C ILE A 6 11.04 -28.29 -4.60
N GLY A 7 11.67 -29.20 -3.84
CA GLY A 7 12.74 -30.05 -4.36
C GLY A 7 12.26 -30.99 -5.45
N GLY A 8 11.07 -31.55 -5.32
CA GLY A 8 10.45 -32.34 -6.36
C GLY A 8 10.15 -31.55 -7.63
N LEU A 9 9.65 -30.31 -7.50
CA LEU A 9 9.42 -29.43 -8.64
C LEU A 9 10.75 -29.05 -9.33
N ALA A 10 11.80 -28.79 -8.56
CA ALA A 10 13.14 -28.52 -9.08
C ALA A 10 13.74 -29.66 -9.90
N ALA A 11 13.37 -30.93 -9.59
CA ALA A 11 13.88 -32.13 -10.25
C ALA A 11 13.14 -32.50 -11.55
N LEU A 12 11.94 -31.90 -11.80
CA LEU A 12 11.14 -32.23 -13.00
C LEU A 12 11.87 -31.88 -14.30
N THR A 13 11.73 -32.75 -15.28
CA THR A 13 12.17 -32.54 -16.67
C THR A 13 11.18 -31.64 -17.42
N ASP A 14 11.59 -31.09 -18.57
CA ASP A 14 10.72 -30.25 -19.41
C ASP A 14 9.47 -30.99 -19.90
N THR A 15 9.60 -32.32 -20.14
CA THR A 15 8.49 -33.16 -20.59
C THR A 15 7.47 -33.36 -19.47
N GLU A 16 7.92 -33.62 -18.26
CA GLU A 16 7.05 -33.79 -17.08
C GLU A 16 6.34 -32.46 -16.71
N LEU A 17 7.06 -31.34 -16.80
CA LEU A 17 6.48 -30.01 -16.57
C LEU A 17 5.34 -29.68 -17.52
N LYS A 18 5.49 -29.99 -18.82
CA LYS A 18 4.46 -29.74 -19.82
C LYS A 18 3.18 -30.53 -19.56
N GLY A 19 3.31 -31.70 -18.90
CA GLY A 19 2.17 -32.54 -18.52
C GLY A 19 1.39 -32.00 -17.27
N VAL A 20 2.04 -31.18 -16.44
CA VAL A 20 1.46 -30.70 -15.15
C VAL A 20 1.08 -29.22 -15.20
N LEU A 21 1.90 -28.39 -15.83
CA LEU A 21 1.73 -26.94 -15.89
C LEU A 21 1.86 -26.43 -17.33
N PRO A 22 0.84 -25.73 -17.86
CA PRO A 22 0.87 -25.26 -19.24
C PRO A 22 1.84 -24.09 -19.44
N GLY A 23 2.52 -24.06 -20.60
CA GLY A 23 3.30 -22.93 -21.08
C GLY A 23 4.57 -22.62 -20.31
N SER A 24 4.96 -21.35 -20.31
CA SER A 24 6.18 -20.82 -19.68
C SER A 24 6.14 -20.82 -18.15
N VAL A 25 4.96 -20.95 -17.55
CA VAL A 25 4.77 -20.91 -16.09
C VAL A 25 5.48 -22.07 -15.40
N GLY A 26 5.43 -23.29 -15.98
CA GLY A 26 6.11 -24.46 -15.44
C GLY A 26 7.62 -24.27 -15.37
N VAL A 27 8.23 -23.78 -16.46
CA VAL A 27 9.66 -23.49 -16.53
C VAL A 27 10.06 -22.45 -15.49
N LEU A 28 9.31 -21.36 -15.41
CA LEU A 28 9.56 -20.26 -14.45
C LEU A 28 9.52 -20.76 -13.01
N LEU A 29 8.53 -21.58 -12.66
CA LEU A 29 8.38 -22.12 -11.30
C LEU A 29 9.51 -23.11 -10.96
N ARG A 30 9.90 -23.97 -11.90
CA ARG A 30 11.04 -24.88 -11.72
C ARG A 30 12.35 -24.11 -11.53
N ASP A 31 12.61 -23.11 -12.35
CA ASP A 31 13.81 -22.30 -12.25
C ASP A 31 13.90 -21.60 -10.90
N ARG A 32 12.80 -21.03 -10.42
CA ARG A 32 12.71 -20.48 -9.06
C ARG A 32 12.90 -21.53 -7.97
N ALA A 33 12.38 -22.75 -8.16
CA ALA A 33 12.60 -23.86 -7.24
C ALA A 33 14.08 -24.30 -7.19
N ARG A 34 14.84 -24.04 -8.26
CA ARG A 34 16.31 -24.22 -8.33
C ARG A 34 17.11 -23.01 -7.84
N GLY A 35 16.44 -21.93 -7.41
CA GLY A 35 17.08 -20.67 -7.04
C GLY A 35 17.55 -19.84 -8.24
N ILE A 36 17.07 -20.14 -9.44
CA ILE A 36 17.41 -19.40 -10.66
C ILE A 36 16.31 -18.34 -10.90
N ASP A 37 16.64 -17.09 -10.72
CA ASP A 37 15.79 -15.96 -11.12
C ASP A 37 16.65 -15.00 -11.95
N PRO A 38 16.45 -14.93 -13.28
CA PRO A 38 17.24 -14.11 -14.17
C PRO A 38 16.90 -12.62 -14.10
N ARG A 39 15.94 -12.21 -13.25
CA ARG A 39 15.60 -10.81 -13.07
C ARG A 39 16.69 -10.12 -12.28
N ASP A 40 17.17 -9.00 -12.81
CA ASP A 40 18.05 -8.12 -12.05
C ASP A 40 17.30 -7.59 -10.81
N LEU A 41 18.03 -7.44 -9.70
CA LEU A 41 17.54 -6.72 -8.54
C LEU A 41 17.42 -5.24 -8.95
N GLU A 42 16.19 -4.78 -9.17
CA GLU A 42 15.94 -3.34 -9.26
C GLU A 42 16.18 -2.72 -7.88
N LEU A 43 17.40 -2.21 -7.68
CA LEU A 43 17.82 -1.55 -6.44
C LEU A 43 17.21 -0.15 -6.28
N GLU A 44 16.64 0.41 -7.35
CA GLU A 44 15.89 1.66 -7.36
C GLU A 44 14.39 1.39 -7.55
N LEU A 45 13.77 0.78 -6.54
CA LEU A 45 12.32 0.81 -6.44
C LEU A 45 11.93 2.23 -6.01
N GLU A 46 11.48 3.05 -6.97
CA GLU A 46 10.74 4.25 -6.60
C GLU A 46 9.62 3.84 -5.64
N GLN A 47 9.62 4.42 -4.46
CA GLN A 47 8.60 4.13 -3.44
C GLN A 47 7.23 4.56 -3.99
N VAL A 48 6.41 3.60 -4.40
CA VAL A 48 5.11 3.84 -5.05
C VAL A 48 4.04 4.25 -4.04
N SER A 49 4.17 3.78 -2.79
CA SER A 49 3.25 4.06 -1.70
C SER A 49 3.88 3.89 -0.34
N VAL A 50 3.35 4.59 0.66
CA VAL A 50 3.64 4.40 2.08
C VAL A 50 2.36 3.96 2.76
N SER A 51 2.39 2.88 3.54
CA SER A 51 1.21 2.36 4.22
C SER A 51 1.54 1.77 5.58
N ALA A 52 0.51 1.71 6.44
CA ALA A 52 0.51 0.99 7.70
C ALA A 52 -0.83 0.26 7.84
N GLU A 53 -0.82 -0.92 8.43
CA GLU A 53 -2.03 -1.69 8.73
C GLU A 53 -1.88 -2.44 10.04
N ASP A 54 -3.00 -2.70 10.71
CA ASP A 54 -3.04 -3.45 11.94
C ASP A 54 -4.20 -4.43 11.98
N THR A 55 -3.96 -5.57 12.62
CA THR A 55 -4.92 -6.67 12.77
C THR A 55 -5.42 -6.72 14.20
N PHE A 56 -6.73 -6.62 14.38
CA PHE A 56 -7.35 -6.73 15.70
C PHE A 56 -7.30 -8.16 16.24
N VAL A 57 -7.10 -8.30 17.53
CA VAL A 57 -7.16 -9.62 18.23
C VAL A 57 -8.56 -10.24 18.09
N LYS A 58 -9.61 -9.41 18.08
CA LYS A 58 -11.01 -9.79 17.80
C LYS A 58 -11.59 -8.82 16.79
N ASP A 59 -12.49 -9.31 15.95
CA ASP A 59 -13.14 -8.46 14.94
C ASP A 59 -13.92 -7.32 15.63
N VAL A 60 -13.75 -6.09 15.13
CA VAL A 60 -14.27 -4.86 15.73
C VAL A 60 -15.33 -4.24 14.83
N SER A 61 -16.47 -3.86 15.42
CA SER A 61 -17.55 -3.12 14.74
C SER A 61 -17.77 -1.71 15.31
N GLU A 62 -17.15 -1.42 16.46
CA GLU A 62 -17.30 -0.12 17.12
C GLU A 62 -16.52 0.96 16.36
N ARG A 63 -17.24 1.95 15.82
CA ARG A 63 -16.65 3.00 14.98
C ARG A 63 -15.61 3.84 15.69
N GLY A 64 -15.82 4.14 16.97
CA GLY A 64 -14.86 4.91 17.77
C GLY A 64 -13.50 4.22 17.85
N VAL A 65 -13.50 2.91 18.07
CA VAL A 65 -12.27 2.10 18.10
C VAL A 65 -11.61 2.05 16.73
N LEU A 66 -12.39 1.83 15.66
CA LEU A 66 -11.89 1.80 14.29
C LEU A 66 -11.28 3.15 13.87
N HIS A 67 -11.93 4.27 14.21
CA HIS A 67 -11.42 5.61 13.91
C HIS A 67 -10.15 5.92 14.70
N ALA A 68 -10.07 5.54 15.97
CA ALA A 68 -8.86 5.72 16.78
C ALA A 68 -7.68 4.98 16.15
N GLU A 69 -7.89 3.73 15.71
CA GLU A 69 -6.85 2.94 15.08
C GLU A 69 -6.43 3.51 13.72
N VAL A 70 -7.37 3.95 12.89
CA VAL A 70 -7.08 4.60 11.60
C VAL A 70 -6.25 5.87 11.79
N ARG A 71 -6.54 6.68 12.82
CA ARG A 71 -5.73 7.87 13.14
C ARG A 71 -4.31 7.51 13.57
N ARG A 72 -4.15 6.50 14.44
CA ARG A 72 -2.85 5.99 14.84
C ARG A 72 -2.03 5.50 13.63
N LEU A 73 -2.67 4.79 12.69
CA LEU A 73 -2.02 4.35 11.46
C LEU A 73 -1.64 5.54 10.55
N ALA A 74 -2.47 6.58 10.51
CA ALA A 74 -2.17 7.80 9.77
C ALA A 74 -0.95 8.53 10.33
N GLU A 75 -0.75 8.54 11.67
CA GLU A 75 0.45 9.06 12.31
C GLU A 75 1.70 8.30 11.84
N LEU A 76 1.67 6.98 11.83
CA LEU A 76 2.78 6.14 11.33
C LEU A 76 3.09 6.38 9.85
N VAL A 77 2.05 6.55 9.02
CA VAL A 77 2.22 6.86 7.59
C VAL A 77 2.83 8.24 7.41
N SER A 78 2.34 9.25 8.14
CA SER A 78 2.88 10.61 8.14
C SER A 78 4.36 10.64 8.53
N GLU A 79 4.73 9.94 9.61
CA GLU A 79 6.12 9.83 10.05
C GLU A 79 7.03 9.23 8.97
N ARG A 80 6.58 8.14 8.32
CA ARG A 80 7.33 7.49 7.24
C ARG A 80 7.50 8.40 6.02
N LEU A 81 6.44 9.13 5.64
CA LEU A 81 6.49 10.11 4.55
C LEU A 81 7.52 11.20 4.83
N LYS A 82 7.46 11.82 6.02
CA LYS A 82 8.39 12.87 6.45
C LYS A 82 9.83 12.38 6.50
N ASN A 83 10.06 11.19 7.06
CA ASN A 83 11.40 10.60 7.14
C ASN A 83 12.00 10.28 5.76
N SER A 84 11.16 10.03 4.76
CA SER A 84 11.57 9.80 3.38
C SER A 84 11.61 11.08 2.53
N GLY A 85 11.25 12.24 3.08
CA GLY A 85 11.13 13.49 2.32
C GLY A 85 10.05 13.46 1.23
N LEU A 86 8.98 12.69 1.46
CA LEU A 86 7.92 12.47 0.50
C LEU A 86 6.58 13.01 1.01
N CYS A 87 5.73 13.40 0.07
CA CYS A 87 4.31 13.67 0.27
C CYS A 87 3.51 12.95 -0.82
N GLY A 88 2.21 12.72 -0.62
CA GLY A 88 1.41 11.99 -1.60
C GLY A 88 0.00 12.55 -1.74
N ARG A 89 -0.66 12.23 -2.85
CA ARG A 89 -1.97 12.80 -3.17
C ARG A 89 -3.13 11.83 -2.98
N THR A 90 -2.88 10.53 -3.03
CA THR A 90 -3.95 9.54 -2.97
C THR A 90 -3.95 8.84 -1.62
N VAL A 91 -4.97 9.10 -0.81
CA VAL A 91 -5.19 8.43 0.47
C VAL A 91 -6.08 7.21 0.26
N THR A 92 -5.74 6.11 0.90
CA THR A 92 -6.43 4.83 0.78
C THR A 92 -6.73 4.27 2.17
N ALA A 93 -7.97 3.79 2.37
CA ALA A 93 -8.34 2.96 3.52
C ALA A 93 -8.59 1.52 3.06
N LYS A 94 -7.95 0.56 3.75
CA LYS A 94 -8.12 -0.88 3.55
C LYS A 94 -8.94 -1.45 4.70
N LEU A 95 -9.97 -2.22 4.37
CA LEU A 95 -10.85 -2.89 5.30
C LEU A 95 -10.79 -4.38 5.03
N ARG A 96 -10.46 -5.18 6.03
CA ARG A 96 -10.51 -6.65 5.95
C ARG A 96 -11.51 -7.16 6.97
N TYR A 97 -12.45 -7.94 6.50
CA TYR A 97 -13.53 -8.53 7.30
C TYR A 97 -13.13 -9.86 7.93
N GLY A 98 -13.91 -10.36 8.87
CA GLY A 98 -13.70 -11.65 9.52
C GLY A 98 -13.69 -12.84 8.56
N ASP A 99 -14.41 -12.76 7.44
CA ASP A 99 -14.39 -13.74 6.34
C ASP A 99 -13.17 -13.61 5.40
N PHE A 100 -12.19 -12.80 5.78
CA PHE A 100 -10.97 -12.48 5.02
C PHE A 100 -11.20 -11.70 3.72
N SER A 101 -12.42 -11.36 3.35
CA SER A 101 -12.66 -10.47 2.22
C SER A 101 -12.08 -9.08 2.48
N ILE A 102 -11.53 -8.46 1.43
CA ILE A 102 -10.91 -7.14 1.49
C ILE A 102 -11.73 -6.15 0.68
N ARG A 103 -11.87 -4.94 1.22
CA ARG A 103 -12.38 -3.76 0.52
C ARG A 103 -11.40 -2.63 0.67
N THR A 104 -11.20 -1.91 -0.43
CA THR A 104 -10.33 -0.74 -0.45
C THR A 104 -11.14 0.46 -0.94
N ARG A 105 -10.95 1.60 -0.30
CA ARG A 105 -11.51 2.88 -0.73
C ARG A 105 -10.39 3.88 -0.81
N SER A 106 -10.37 4.68 -1.87
CA SER A 106 -9.36 5.71 -2.05
C SER A 106 -9.96 7.02 -2.54
N THR A 107 -9.23 8.09 -2.31
CA THR A 107 -9.53 9.41 -2.86
C THR A 107 -8.24 10.13 -3.17
N THR A 108 -8.22 10.89 -4.28
CA THR A 108 -7.07 11.71 -4.65
C THR A 108 -7.36 13.15 -4.29
N LEU A 109 -6.49 13.74 -3.50
CA LEU A 109 -6.57 15.12 -3.02
C LEU A 109 -6.04 16.11 -4.08
N PRO A 110 -6.49 17.36 -4.07
CA PRO A 110 -6.00 18.38 -4.99
C PRO A 110 -4.53 18.73 -4.76
N ALA A 111 -4.05 18.64 -3.52
CA ALA A 111 -2.66 18.85 -3.13
C ALA A 111 -2.06 17.59 -2.49
N ALA A 112 -0.74 17.45 -2.57
CA ALA A 112 -0.01 16.41 -1.87
C ALA A 112 0.06 16.73 -0.37
N VAL A 113 -0.02 15.69 0.47
CA VAL A 113 -0.11 15.78 1.92
C VAL A 113 0.86 14.82 2.59
N ASP A 114 1.33 15.19 3.78
CA ASP A 114 2.10 14.36 4.70
C ASP A 114 1.65 14.54 6.17
N GLU A 115 0.65 15.40 6.41
CA GLU A 115 0.13 15.67 7.75
C GLU A 115 -0.77 14.52 8.23
N ALA A 116 -0.48 14.00 9.43
CA ALA A 116 -1.21 12.90 10.06
C ALA A 116 -2.70 13.18 10.23
N GLU A 117 -3.05 14.42 10.66
CA GLU A 117 -4.42 14.80 10.93
C GLU A 117 -5.28 14.73 9.66
N LEU A 118 -4.80 15.33 8.56
CA LEU A 118 -5.51 15.33 7.28
C LEU A 118 -5.61 13.92 6.68
N ILE A 119 -4.52 13.14 6.72
CA ILE A 119 -4.53 11.75 6.28
C ILE A 119 -5.55 10.94 7.11
N GLY A 120 -5.57 11.13 8.42
CA GLY A 120 -6.48 10.47 9.35
C GLY A 120 -7.95 10.81 9.11
N GLU A 121 -8.27 12.09 8.92
CA GLU A 121 -9.65 12.53 8.60
C GLU A 121 -10.16 11.93 7.30
N VAL A 122 -9.34 12.01 6.25
CA VAL A 122 -9.68 11.44 4.94
C VAL A 122 -9.85 9.92 5.04
N ALA A 123 -8.94 9.22 5.71
CA ALA A 123 -9.00 7.77 5.87
C ALA A 123 -10.22 7.32 6.71
N CYS A 124 -10.59 8.05 7.77
CA CYS A 124 -11.82 7.79 8.54
C CYS A 124 -13.07 7.95 7.66
N GLY A 125 -13.12 8.99 6.83
CA GLY A 125 -14.23 9.19 5.88
C GLY A 125 -14.33 8.05 4.85
N LEU A 126 -13.19 7.54 4.38
CA LEU A 126 -13.11 6.38 3.47
C LEU A 126 -13.54 5.07 4.17
N LEU A 127 -13.13 4.87 5.42
CA LEU A 127 -13.56 3.75 6.26
C LEU A 127 -15.09 3.76 6.41
N ASP A 128 -15.67 4.90 6.78
CA ASP A 128 -17.11 5.05 6.95
C ASP A 128 -17.90 4.79 5.65
N ARG A 129 -17.36 5.22 4.51
CA ARG A 129 -17.92 4.90 3.21
C ARG A 129 -17.89 3.39 2.95
N GLY A 130 -16.75 2.74 3.21
CA GLY A 130 -16.60 1.30 3.08
C GLY A 130 -17.57 0.51 3.96
N LEU A 131 -17.80 0.95 5.20
CA LEU A 131 -18.74 0.34 6.14
C LEU A 131 -20.22 0.62 5.81
N ARG A 132 -20.54 1.73 5.11
CA ARG A 132 -21.89 1.95 4.55
C ARG A 132 -22.17 1.01 3.39
N ASP A 133 -21.18 0.81 2.51
CA ASP A 133 -21.34 -0.08 1.35
C ASP A 133 -21.42 -1.55 1.76
N ARG A 134 -20.71 -1.92 2.82
CA ARG A 134 -20.74 -3.25 3.43
C ARG A 134 -20.59 -3.14 4.94
N PRO A 135 -21.70 -3.19 5.69
CA PRO A 135 -21.66 -3.28 7.15
C PRO A 135 -21.02 -4.59 7.62
N GLY A 136 -20.33 -4.55 8.77
CA GLY A 136 -19.74 -5.73 9.40
C GLY A 136 -18.55 -5.39 10.29
N ALA A 137 -18.14 -6.37 11.09
CA ALA A 137 -16.96 -6.26 11.93
C ALA A 137 -15.68 -6.44 11.09
N LEU A 138 -14.66 -5.67 11.42
CA LEU A 138 -13.37 -5.67 10.73
C LEU A 138 -12.33 -6.41 11.54
N ARG A 139 -11.59 -7.26 10.85
CA ARG A 139 -10.42 -7.96 11.37
C ARG A 139 -9.14 -7.14 11.25
N LEU A 140 -9.06 -6.28 10.23
CA LEU A 140 -7.89 -5.43 9.97
C LEU A 140 -8.35 -4.12 9.35
N VAL A 141 -7.67 -3.06 9.72
CA VAL A 141 -7.73 -1.77 9.03
C VAL A 141 -6.32 -1.36 8.56
N GLY A 142 -6.26 -0.62 7.47
CA GLY A 142 -5.01 -0.08 6.94
C GLY A 142 -5.20 1.29 6.33
N VAL A 143 -4.15 2.10 6.41
CA VAL A 143 -4.05 3.43 5.81
C VAL A 143 -2.85 3.45 4.87
N GLY A 144 -3.01 4.01 3.70
CA GLY A 144 -1.93 4.17 2.73
C GLY A 144 -2.01 5.50 2.01
N VAL A 145 -0.84 5.99 1.59
CA VAL A 145 -0.69 7.17 0.74
C VAL A 145 0.14 6.80 -0.47
N SER A 146 -0.34 7.15 -1.64
CA SER A 146 0.31 6.90 -2.93
C SER A 146 0.29 8.15 -3.82
N SER A 147 0.74 8.01 -5.07
CA SER A 147 1.02 9.16 -5.94
C SER A 147 2.02 10.10 -5.25
N LEU A 148 3.14 9.48 -4.86
CA LEU A 148 4.18 10.14 -4.08
C LEU A 148 4.99 11.10 -4.94
N SER A 149 5.44 12.18 -4.33
CA SER A 149 6.38 13.15 -4.89
C SER A 149 7.31 13.64 -3.79
N PRO A 150 8.54 14.07 -4.13
CA PRO A 150 9.42 14.72 -3.16
C PRO A 150 8.76 15.96 -2.55
N TYR A 151 9.05 16.20 -1.28
CA TYR A 151 8.59 17.41 -0.61
C TYR A 151 9.16 18.64 -1.34
N ARG A 152 8.30 19.39 -2.04
CA ARG A 152 8.68 20.70 -2.58
C ARG A 152 8.48 21.73 -1.50
N GLN A 153 9.55 22.14 -0.87
CA GLN A 153 9.56 23.38 -0.09
C GLN A 153 9.27 24.50 -1.09
N LEU A 154 8.07 25.09 -1.00
CA LEU A 154 7.76 26.30 -1.74
C LEU A 154 8.63 27.41 -1.13
N THR A 155 9.75 27.68 -1.80
CA THR A 155 10.49 28.92 -1.52
C THR A 155 9.55 30.04 -1.94
N LEU A 156 9.06 30.80 -0.98
CA LEU A 156 8.43 32.09 -1.23
C LEU A 156 9.55 32.98 -1.78
N GLU A 157 9.68 33.05 -3.09
CA GLU A 157 10.43 34.12 -3.73
C GLU A 157 9.69 35.41 -3.37
N ALA A 158 10.30 36.17 -2.46
CA ALA A 158 9.84 37.49 -2.15
C ALA A 158 9.83 38.28 -3.48
N GLN A 159 8.66 38.64 -3.95
CA GLN A 159 8.51 39.62 -5.02
C GLN A 159 9.20 40.90 -4.54
N GLN A 160 10.40 41.15 -5.05
CA GLN A 160 11.00 42.48 -4.94
C GLN A 160 10.08 43.48 -5.64
N PRO A 161 9.63 44.53 -4.96
CA PRO A 161 8.90 45.59 -5.62
C PRO A 161 9.84 46.21 -6.68
N ALA A 162 9.37 46.23 -7.93
CA ALA A 162 10.03 46.92 -9.01
C ALA A 162 10.30 48.34 -8.59
N GLY A 163 11.60 48.70 -8.60
CA GLY A 163 12.03 50.04 -8.24
C GLY A 163 11.30 51.12 -9.07
N ALA A 164 10.74 52.09 -8.39
CA ALA A 164 10.31 53.31 -8.99
C ALA A 164 11.57 54.13 -9.30
N ASP A 165 11.91 54.18 -10.58
CA ASP A 165 12.76 55.24 -11.10
C ASP A 165 11.89 56.44 -11.41
N ALA A 166 12.15 57.55 -10.70
CA ALA A 166 11.73 58.88 -11.05
C ALA A 166 12.94 59.64 -11.59
#